data_ec9e6fe8651e2c1c598c6682139213ac
#
_entry.id   ec9e6fe8651e2c1c598c6682139213ac
#
_cell.length_a   1.000
_cell.length_b   1.000
_cell.length_c   1.000
_cell.angle_alpha   90.00
_cell.angle_beta   90.00
_cell.angle_gamma   90.00
#
_symmetry.space_group_name_H-M   'P 1'
#
loop_
_entity.id
_entity.type
_entity.pdbx_description
1 polymer ?
#
loop_
_entity_poly.entity_id
_entity_poly.type
_entity_poly.pdbx_seq_one_letter_code
_entity_poly.pdbx_strand_id
1 'polypeptide(L)'
;MIEEALGDAETILNVGAGTGSYEPADRHVVAMDPSAVMLAQHVGSRRVRGEAESLPFPDVSFDAAMAILTVHHWRDLFRGLREMKRVARRQVVFTWDPDHDRRLWIATEYVPAIIAMEAARFATLPRIVEALDAHTVHRFEIPHDFTDGFQAAFWRKPQAYLDPQIRAASSTFASLPSELVEPGIAQLRRDLESGVWASEHSDLLGLDSMDGAAT
;
A
#
# COMPACT_ATOMS: atom_id res chain seq x y z
N MET A 1 -14.17 1.17 5.19
CA MET A 1 -13.06 2.12 5.44
C MET A 1 -12.86 3.12 4.28
N ILE A 2 -12.43 2.72 3.06
CA ILE A 2 -12.26 3.69 1.94
C ILE A 2 -13.58 4.39 1.63
N GLU A 3 -14.68 3.68 1.47
CA GLU A 3 -16.02 4.26 1.25
C GLU A 3 -16.46 5.17 2.39
N GLU A 4 -16.17 4.81 3.62
CA GLU A 4 -16.44 5.63 4.80
C GLU A 4 -15.61 6.92 4.80
N ALA A 5 -14.32 6.84 4.45
CA ALA A 5 -13.44 8.00 4.32
C ALA A 5 -13.87 8.92 3.17
N LEU A 6 -14.39 8.39 2.08
CA LEU A 6 -14.97 9.14 0.98
C LEU A 6 -16.28 9.84 1.37
N GLY A 7 -17.01 9.31 2.37
CA GLY A 7 -18.26 9.89 2.87
C GLY A 7 -19.32 10.02 1.79
N ASP A 8 -19.86 11.21 1.62
CA ASP A 8 -20.91 11.59 0.67
C ASP A 8 -20.41 12.08 -0.71
N ALA A 9 -19.09 11.93 -0.98
CA ALA A 9 -18.52 12.34 -2.25
C ALA A 9 -19.13 11.56 -3.43
N GLU A 10 -19.72 12.25 -4.40
CA GLU A 10 -20.32 11.65 -5.61
C GLU A 10 -19.32 11.57 -6.77
N THR A 11 -18.48 12.61 -6.91
CA THR A 11 -17.46 12.72 -7.95
C THR A 11 -16.07 12.49 -7.36
N ILE A 12 -15.36 11.46 -7.84
CA ILE A 12 -14.09 11.02 -7.27
C ILE A 12 -13.01 10.97 -8.35
N LEU A 13 -11.85 11.53 -8.06
CA LEU A 13 -10.63 11.30 -8.83
C LEU A 13 -9.81 10.21 -8.14
N ASN A 14 -9.55 9.10 -8.82
CA ASN A 14 -8.61 8.07 -8.36
C ASN A 14 -7.24 8.32 -8.98
N VAL A 15 -6.26 8.76 -8.18
CA VAL A 15 -4.91 9.13 -8.60
C VAL A 15 -3.97 7.96 -8.42
N GLY A 16 -3.42 7.43 -9.51
CA GLY A 16 -2.67 6.18 -9.53
C GLY A 16 -3.62 4.98 -9.45
N ALA A 17 -4.66 5.02 -10.26
CA ALA A 17 -5.79 4.09 -10.20
C ALA A 17 -5.43 2.63 -10.54
N GLY A 18 -4.33 2.42 -11.26
CA GLY A 18 -3.95 1.08 -11.71
C GLY A 18 -5.07 0.42 -12.51
N THR A 19 -5.50 -0.77 -12.08
CA THR A 19 -6.60 -1.53 -12.69
C THR A 19 -7.98 -1.21 -12.07
N GLY A 20 -8.05 -0.32 -11.07
CA GLY A 20 -9.31 0.13 -10.46
C GLY A 20 -9.82 -0.74 -9.30
N SER A 21 -8.96 -1.50 -8.64
CA SER A 21 -9.35 -2.52 -7.64
C SER A 21 -10.12 -1.98 -6.43
N TYR A 22 -10.01 -0.69 -6.11
CA TYR A 22 -10.58 -0.08 -4.90
C TYR A 22 -11.63 1.00 -5.21
N GLU A 23 -12.10 1.08 -6.44
CA GLU A 23 -13.07 2.07 -6.84
C GLU A 23 -14.49 1.71 -6.36
N PRO A 24 -15.22 2.65 -5.75
CA PRO A 24 -16.62 2.44 -5.41
C PRO A 24 -17.46 2.30 -6.67
N ALA A 25 -18.29 1.26 -6.72
CA ALA A 25 -19.08 0.92 -7.92
C ALA A 25 -20.28 1.83 -8.15
N ASP A 26 -20.75 2.53 -7.12
CA ASP A 26 -21.95 3.36 -7.09
C ASP A 26 -21.68 4.86 -7.27
N ARG A 27 -20.44 5.26 -7.60
CA ARG A 27 -20.03 6.66 -7.70
C ARG A 27 -19.39 7.00 -9.04
N HIS A 28 -19.31 8.29 -9.34
CA HIS A 28 -18.67 8.78 -10.55
C HIS A 28 -17.14 8.87 -10.38
N VAL A 29 -16.44 7.81 -10.73
CA VAL A 29 -14.97 7.78 -10.63
C VAL A 29 -14.34 8.15 -11.96
N VAL A 30 -13.32 9.01 -11.91
CA VAL A 30 -12.35 9.23 -12.97
C VAL A 30 -11.03 8.59 -12.55
N ALA A 31 -10.61 7.56 -13.26
CA ALA A 31 -9.35 6.87 -13.02
C ALA A 31 -8.20 7.59 -13.73
N MET A 32 -7.14 7.91 -13.01
CA MET A 32 -5.93 8.47 -13.60
C MET A 32 -4.71 7.66 -13.23
N ASP A 33 -3.89 7.31 -14.22
CA ASP A 33 -2.65 6.56 -14.05
C ASP A 33 -1.63 6.96 -15.12
N PRO A 34 -0.32 7.01 -14.84
CA PRO A 34 0.70 7.26 -15.85
C PRO A 34 0.88 6.07 -16.81
N SER A 35 0.54 4.86 -16.38
CA SER A 35 0.70 3.61 -17.14
C SER A 35 -0.47 3.38 -18.09
N ALA A 36 -0.23 3.50 -19.39
CA ALA A 36 -1.21 3.12 -20.40
C ALA A 36 -1.61 1.64 -20.33
N VAL A 37 -0.70 0.77 -19.87
CA VAL A 37 -0.95 -0.68 -19.72
C VAL A 37 -1.96 -0.93 -18.59
N MET A 38 -1.79 -0.26 -17.45
CA MET A 38 -2.72 -0.39 -16.33
C MET A 38 -4.10 0.16 -16.70
N LEU A 39 -4.15 1.33 -17.33
CA LEU A 39 -5.41 1.91 -17.80
C LEU A 39 -6.11 1.05 -18.87
N ALA A 40 -5.36 0.32 -19.69
CA ALA A 40 -5.96 -0.60 -20.66
C ALA A 40 -6.68 -1.79 -19.99
N GLN A 41 -6.22 -2.19 -18.80
CA GLN A 41 -6.82 -3.26 -18.00
C GLN A 41 -7.90 -2.76 -17.04
N HIS A 42 -8.01 -1.45 -16.88
CA HIS A 42 -8.98 -0.83 -15.99
C HIS A 42 -10.41 -1.04 -16.51
N VAL A 43 -11.30 -1.49 -15.63
CA VAL A 43 -12.69 -1.83 -16.01
C VAL A 43 -13.61 -0.62 -16.16
N GLY A 44 -13.28 0.51 -15.54
CA GLY A 44 -14.06 1.76 -15.62
C GLY A 44 -13.93 2.45 -16.98
N SER A 45 -14.95 3.26 -17.34
CA SER A 45 -15.02 3.93 -18.64
C SER A 45 -14.30 5.27 -18.69
N ARG A 46 -14.13 5.96 -17.56
CA ARG A 46 -13.52 7.30 -17.46
C ARG A 46 -12.06 7.19 -17.03
N ARG A 47 -11.18 7.13 -18.02
CA ARG A 47 -9.74 6.94 -17.80
C ARG A 47 -8.96 8.09 -18.40
N VAL A 48 -8.02 8.63 -17.63
CA VAL A 48 -7.14 9.72 -18.04
C VAL A 48 -5.70 9.31 -17.80
N ARG A 49 -4.83 9.45 -18.79
CA ARG A 49 -3.41 9.25 -18.59
C ARG A 49 -2.79 10.53 -18.04
N GLY A 50 -2.11 10.44 -16.90
CA GLY A 50 -1.47 11.60 -16.27
C GLY A 50 -0.61 11.22 -15.09
N GLU A 51 0.15 12.19 -14.59
CA GLU A 51 1.01 12.05 -13.41
C GLU A 51 0.39 12.81 -12.24
N ALA A 52 0.56 12.30 -11.02
CA ALA A 52 0.00 12.90 -9.81
C ALA A 52 0.50 14.34 -9.57
N GLU A 53 1.72 14.63 -10.00
CA GLU A 53 2.39 15.92 -9.84
C GLU A 53 1.85 17.03 -10.75
N SER A 54 0.94 16.71 -11.69
CA SER A 54 0.34 17.67 -12.62
C SER A 54 -1.02 17.16 -13.10
N LEU A 55 -2.02 17.30 -12.23
CA LEU A 55 -3.37 16.82 -12.52
C LEU A 55 -4.05 17.72 -13.58
N PRO A 56 -4.52 17.15 -14.72
CA PRO A 56 -5.08 17.92 -15.83
C PRO A 56 -6.55 18.32 -15.57
N PHE A 57 -6.85 18.75 -14.36
CA PHE A 57 -8.20 19.15 -13.94
C PHE A 57 -8.19 20.53 -13.31
N PRO A 58 -9.26 21.30 -13.44
CA PRO A 58 -9.43 22.58 -12.73
C PRO A 58 -9.45 22.41 -11.21
N ASP A 59 -9.25 23.52 -10.50
CA ASP A 59 -9.39 23.55 -9.04
C ASP A 59 -10.80 23.12 -8.62
N VAL A 60 -10.88 22.34 -7.55
CA VAL A 60 -12.13 21.91 -6.90
C VAL A 60 -13.14 21.30 -7.90
N SER A 61 -12.66 20.50 -8.84
CA SER A 61 -13.49 19.82 -9.85
C SER A 61 -14.05 18.49 -9.40
N PHE A 62 -13.60 17.99 -8.23
CA PHE A 62 -14.09 16.75 -7.62
C PHE A 62 -14.50 16.96 -6.16
N ASP A 63 -15.45 16.13 -5.69
CA ASP A 63 -15.80 16.09 -4.28
C ASP A 63 -14.68 15.45 -3.46
N ALA A 64 -14.08 14.37 -4.00
CA ALA A 64 -12.92 13.73 -3.39
C ALA A 64 -11.84 13.34 -4.41
N ALA A 65 -10.59 13.32 -3.95
CA ALA A 65 -9.47 12.64 -4.61
C ALA A 65 -8.97 11.52 -3.70
N MET A 66 -8.79 10.33 -4.25
CA MET A 66 -8.24 9.20 -3.52
C MET A 66 -6.94 8.70 -4.16
N ALA A 67 -6.02 8.22 -3.33
CA ALA A 67 -4.78 7.58 -3.75
C ALA A 67 -4.55 6.34 -2.86
N ILE A 68 -4.72 5.16 -3.44
CA ILE A 68 -4.74 3.90 -2.70
C ILE A 68 -3.51 3.07 -3.07
N LEU A 69 -2.60 2.89 -2.12
CA LEU A 69 -1.35 2.12 -2.26
C LEU A 69 -0.49 2.55 -3.47
N THR A 70 -0.48 3.84 -3.79
CA THR A 70 0.17 4.38 -4.99
C THR A 70 1.15 5.52 -4.72
N VAL A 71 1.00 6.27 -3.63
CA VAL A 71 1.77 7.50 -3.36
C VAL A 71 3.28 7.29 -3.33
N HIS A 72 3.73 6.08 -3.01
CA HIS A 72 5.15 5.71 -3.01
C HIS A 72 5.76 5.51 -4.41
N HIS A 73 4.93 5.53 -5.45
CA HIS A 73 5.37 5.50 -6.84
C HIS A 73 5.55 6.91 -7.44
N TRP A 74 5.08 7.95 -6.75
CA TRP A 74 5.16 9.31 -7.25
C TRP A 74 6.59 9.85 -7.17
N ARG A 75 7.02 10.61 -8.18
CA ARG A 75 8.35 11.21 -8.22
C ARG A 75 8.52 12.30 -7.17
N ASP A 76 7.47 13.10 -6.98
CA ASP A 76 7.37 14.13 -5.94
C ASP A 76 6.05 13.98 -5.21
N LEU A 77 6.08 13.21 -4.11
CA LEU A 77 4.92 12.94 -3.26
C LEU A 77 4.20 14.23 -2.86
N PHE A 78 4.95 15.20 -2.36
CA PHE A 78 4.34 16.42 -1.81
C PHE A 78 3.72 17.31 -2.89
N ARG A 79 4.26 17.29 -4.08
CA ARG A 79 3.64 17.95 -5.23
C ARG A 79 2.34 17.24 -5.62
N GLY A 80 2.33 15.92 -5.67
CA GLY A 80 1.12 15.13 -5.93
C GLY A 80 0.04 15.37 -4.88
N LEU A 81 0.39 15.37 -3.59
CA LEU A 81 -0.56 15.67 -2.52
C LEU A 81 -1.13 17.10 -2.62
N ARG A 82 -0.32 18.10 -2.99
CA ARG A 82 -0.81 19.46 -3.26
C ARG A 82 -1.77 19.52 -4.44
N GLU A 83 -1.49 18.78 -5.50
CA GLU A 83 -2.40 18.69 -6.65
C GLU A 83 -3.73 18.03 -6.25
N MET A 84 -3.72 16.96 -5.45
CA MET A 84 -4.95 16.37 -4.91
C MET A 84 -5.76 17.40 -4.11
N LYS A 85 -5.10 18.19 -3.24
CA LYS A 85 -5.78 19.29 -2.50
C LYS A 85 -6.33 20.35 -3.43
N ARG A 86 -5.65 20.65 -4.53
CA ARG A 86 -6.11 21.65 -5.50
C ARG A 86 -7.38 21.21 -6.22
N VAL A 87 -7.42 19.96 -6.68
CA VAL A 87 -8.51 19.48 -7.55
C VAL A 87 -9.74 18.97 -6.81
N ALA A 88 -9.63 18.66 -5.52
CA ALA A 88 -10.72 18.05 -4.76
C ALA A 88 -10.91 18.66 -3.37
N ARG A 89 -12.17 18.63 -2.89
CA ARG A 89 -12.57 19.14 -1.56
C ARG A 89 -12.07 18.24 -0.43
N ARG A 90 -12.04 16.91 -0.65
CA ARG A 90 -11.63 15.88 0.30
C ARG A 90 -10.49 15.06 -0.28
N GLN A 91 -9.53 14.66 0.54
CA GLN A 91 -8.44 13.77 0.13
C GLN A 91 -8.48 12.51 0.99
N VAL A 92 -8.35 11.35 0.35
CA VAL A 92 -8.25 10.04 1.00
C VAL A 92 -6.98 9.37 0.49
N VAL A 93 -6.04 9.13 1.40
CA VAL A 93 -4.80 8.42 1.07
C VAL A 93 -4.72 7.16 1.91
N PHE A 94 -4.65 6.00 1.25
CA PHE A 94 -4.32 4.74 1.90
C PHE A 94 -2.89 4.36 1.52
N THR A 95 -2.01 4.28 2.51
CA THR A 95 -0.59 4.03 2.29
C THR A 95 0.00 3.14 3.36
N TRP A 96 1.14 2.57 3.07
CA TRP A 96 1.96 1.86 4.03
C TRP A 96 2.79 2.83 4.86
N ASP A 97 2.88 2.59 6.17
CA ASP A 97 3.79 3.33 7.05
C ASP A 97 5.09 2.52 7.20
N PRO A 98 6.25 3.03 6.76
CA PRO A 98 7.51 2.29 6.82
C PRO A 98 7.95 1.96 8.25
N ASP A 99 7.45 2.66 9.26
CA ASP A 99 7.71 2.32 10.65
C ASP A 99 7.03 1.01 11.08
N HIS A 100 6.04 0.55 10.31
CA HIS A 100 5.41 -0.74 10.53
C HIS A 100 6.35 -1.93 10.24
N ASP A 101 7.22 -1.84 9.22
CA ASP A 101 8.15 -2.92 8.86
C ASP A 101 9.12 -3.25 9.98
N ARG A 102 9.39 -2.31 10.87
CA ARG A 102 10.18 -2.52 12.09
C ARG A 102 9.52 -3.48 13.09
N ARG A 103 8.28 -3.86 12.87
CA ARG A 103 7.50 -4.81 13.68
C ARG A 103 7.17 -6.11 12.96
N LEU A 104 7.47 -6.18 11.66
CA LEU A 104 7.27 -7.40 10.87
C LEU A 104 8.46 -8.34 11.05
N TRP A 105 8.23 -9.51 11.58
CA TRP A 105 9.27 -10.52 11.81
C TRP A 105 10.05 -10.87 10.53
N ILE A 106 9.41 -10.93 9.35
CA ILE A 106 10.11 -11.18 8.08
C ILE A 106 11.17 -10.11 7.77
N ALA A 107 10.88 -8.85 8.13
CA ALA A 107 11.78 -7.72 7.92
C ALA A 107 12.83 -7.59 9.03
N THR A 108 12.49 -7.92 10.27
CA THR A 108 13.42 -7.75 11.40
C THR A 108 14.38 -8.93 11.59
N GLU A 109 13.97 -10.14 11.24
CA GLU A 109 14.72 -11.36 11.57
C GLU A 109 15.33 -12.02 10.34
N TYR A 110 14.64 -11.99 9.19
CA TYR A 110 15.07 -12.75 8.02
C TYR A 110 15.60 -11.89 6.88
N VAL A 111 14.95 -10.76 6.57
CA VAL A 111 15.33 -9.91 5.43
C VAL A 111 15.42 -8.43 5.85
N PRO A 112 16.44 -8.05 6.65
CA PRO A 112 16.55 -6.67 7.17
C PRO A 112 16.68 -5.58 6.10
N ALA A 113 17.07 -5.95 4.88
CA ALA A 113 17.13 -5.04 3.74
C ALA A 113 15.76 -4.41 3.40
N ILE A 114 14.65 -5.06 3.77
CA ILE A 114 13.29 -4.53 3.63
C ILE A 114 13.17 -3.18 4.36
N ILE A 115 13.60 -3.11 5.62
CA ILE A 115 13.46 -1.90 6.46
C ILE A 115 14.16 -0.70 5.80
N ALA A 116 15.40 -0.90 5.32
CA ALA A 116 16.15 0.17 4.69
C ALA A 116 15.54 0.63 3.35
N MET A 117 15.05 -0.33 2.56
CA MET A 117 14.43 -0.05 1.27
C MET A 117 13.09 0.68 1.43
N GLU A 118 12.22 0.21 2.32
CA GLU A 118 10.91 0.82 2.57
C GLU A 118 11.06 2.23 3.18
N ALA A 119 12.01 2.43 4.11
CA ALA A 119 12.31 3.74 4.67
C ALA A 119 12.81 4.75 3.61
N ALA A 120 13.46 4.26 2.56
CA ALA A 120 13.88 5.12 1.44
C ALA A 120 12.75 5.42 0.44
N ARG A 121 11.77 4.53 0.34
CA ARG A 121 10.69 4.57 -0.65
C ARG A 121 9.44 5.27 -0.16
N PHE A 122 9.07 5.04 1.10
CA PHE A 122 7.85 5.59 1.69
C PHE A 122 8.14 6.81 2.56
N ALA A 123 7.29 7.82 2.45
CA ALA A 123 7.26 8.88 3.44
C ALA A 123 6.59 8.38 4.71
N THR A 124 7.08 8.82 5.86
CA THR A 124 6.44 8.51 7.13
C THR A 124 5.04 9.13 7.21
N LEU A 125 4.14 8.45 7.87
CA LEU A 125 2.76 8.88 8.04
C LEU A 125 2.63 10.34 8.54
N PRO A 126 3.39 10.82 9.55
CA PRO A 126 3.32 12.21 10.01
C PRO A 126 3.56 13.24 8.90
N ARG A 127 4.45 12.97 7.95
CA ARG A 127 4.73 13.88 6.83
C ARG A 127 3.57 13.96 5.84
N ILE A 128 2.86 12.87 5.63
CA ILE A 128 1.66 12.83 4.77
C ILE A 128 0.51 13.57 5.46
N VAL A 129 0.32 13.32 6.76
CA VAL A 129 -0.67 14.01 7.60
C VAL A 129 -0.47 15.52 7.56
N GLU A 130 0.76 15.99 7.76
CA GLU A 130 1.12 17.40 7.69
C GLU A 130 0.84 18.00 6.29
N ALA A 131 1.25 17.32 5.22
CA ALA A 131 1.08 17.80 3.86
C ALA A 131 -0.40 17.93 3.43
N LEU A 132 -1.25 17.06 3.95
CA LEU A 132 -2.69 17.07 3.66
C LEU A 132 -3.49 17.91 4.64
N ASP A 133 -2.92 18.38 5.76
CA ASP A 133 -3.67 18.87 6.93
C ASP A 133 -4.72 17.84 7.36
N ALA A 134 -4.33 16.57 7.42
CA ALA A 134 -5.29 15.50 7.63
C ALA A 134 -5.88 15.57 9.04
N HIS A 135 -7.20 15.54 9.12
CA HIS A 135 -7.95 15.63 10.38
C HIS A 135 -8.20 14.26 11.02
N THR A 136 -8.11 13.20 10.22
CA THR A 136 -8.41 11.85 10.66
C THR A 136 -7.37 10.88 10.10
N VAL A 137 -6.89 10.00 10.97
CA VAL A 137 -5.99 8.90 10.62
C VAL A 137 -6.59 7.62 11.17
N HIS A 138 -6.85 6.67 10.29
CA HIS A 138 -7.31 5.34 10.68
C HIS A 138 -6.17 4.34 10.53
N ARG A 139 -6.09 3.40 11.44
CA ARG A 139 -5.23 2.23 11.30
C ARG A 139 -6.02 1.09 10.72
N PHE A 140 -5.44 0.41 9.75
CA PHE A 140 -6.01 -0.77 9.16
C PHE A 140 -5.43 -2.01 9.84
N GLU A 141 -6.30 -2.84 10.39
CA GLU A 141 -5.91 -4.15 10.89
C GLU A 141 -5.91 -5.17 9.74
N ILE A 142 -4.84 -5.95 9.65
CA ILE A 142 -4.70 -6.99 8.63
C ILE A 142 -5.19 -8.30 9.24
N PRO A 143 -6.38 -8.81 8.84
CA PRO A 143 -6.86 -10.11 9.28
C PRO A 143 -5.89 -11.23 8.87
N HIS A 144 -5.81 -12.29 9.67
CA HIS A 144 -4.92 -13.42 9.38
C HIS A 144 -5.26 -14.16 8.07
N ASP A 145 -6.50 -14.06 7.61
CA ASP A 145 -7.01 -14.67 6.38
C ASP A 145 -7.08 -13.70 5.20
N PHE A 146 -6.44 -12.52 5.33
CA PHE A 146 -6.41 -11.51 4.28
C PHE A 146 -5.97 -12.10 2.94
N THR A 147 -6.67 -11.74 1.86
CA THR A 147 -6.52 -12.36 0.54
C THR A 147 -5.74 -11.51 -0.46
N ASP A 148 -5.59 -10.21 -0.22
CA ASP A 148 -4.77 -9.35 -1.07
C ASP A 148 -3.28 -9.57 -0.75
N GLY A 149 -2.49 -9.90 -1.77
CA GLY A 149 -1.14 -10.45 -1.64
C GLY A 149 -0.02 -9.45 -1.40
N PHE A 150 -0.24 -8.36 -0.65
CA PHE A 150 0.88 -7.49 -0.25
C PHE A 150 1.74 -8.10 0.87
N GLN A 151 2.95 -7.59 1.04
CA GLN A 151 3.97 -8.19 1.91
C GLN A 151 3.43 -8.56 3.31
N ALA A 152 2.79 -7.65 4.02
CA ALA A 152 2.34 -7.88 5.38
C ALA A 152 1.11 -8.80 5.49
N ALA A 153 0.43 -9.13 4.39
CA ALA A 153 -0.72 -10.04 4.40
C ALA A 153 -0.36 -11.47 4.86
N PHE A 154 0.93 -11.80 4.81
CA PHE A 154 1.42 -13.13 5.20
C PHE A 154 2.02 -13.18 6.62
N TRP A 155 1.73 -12.20 7.47
CA TRP A 155 2.28 -12.08 8.82
C TRP A 155 2.08 -13.32 9.70
N ARG A 156 1.02 -14.11 9.48
CA ARG A 156 0.70 -15.38 10.17
C ARG A 156 0.87 -16.61 9.25
N LYS A 157 1.38 -16.42 8.04
CA LYS A 157 1.53 -17.46 7.01
C LYS A 157 2.98 -17.56 6.54
N PRO A 158 3.94 -17.91 7.42
CA PRO A 158 5.37 -17.84 7.10
C PRO A 158 5.76 -18.68 5.89
N GLN A 159 5.06 -19.80 5.63
CA GLN A 159 5.30 -20.65 4.46
C GLN A 159 5.10 -19.91 3.13
N ALA A 160 4.24 -18.89 3.10
CA ALA A 160 3.98 -18.12 1.90
C ALA A 160 5.25 -17.42 1.38
N TYR A 161 6.12 -16.95 2.27
CA TYR A 161 7.38 -16.32 1.86
C TYR A 161 8.39 -17.29 1.24
N LEU A 162 8.21 -18.61 1.39
CA LEU A 162 9.04 -19.61 0.73
C LEU A 162 8.71 -19.75 -0.76
N ASP A 163 7.49 -19.34 -1.19
CA ASP A 163 7.08 -19.38 -2.58
C ASP A 163 7.69 -18.21 -3.36
N PRO A 164 8.54 -18.46 -4.38
CA PRO A 164 9.14 -17.41 -5.19
C PRO A 164 8.11 -16.61 -6.00
N GLN A 165 6.94 -17.17 -6.33
CA GLN A 165 5.89 -16.46 -7.05
C GLN A 165 5.22 -15.41 -6.16
N ILE A 166 4.99 -15.74 -4.89
CA ILE A 166 4.47 -14.78 -3.89
C ILE A 166 5.48 -13.65 -3.68
N ARG A 167 6.77 -13.96 -3.54
CA ARG A 167 7.80 -12.92 -3.41
C ARG A 167 7.88 -12.04 -4.65
N ALA A 168 7.81 -12.62 -5.85
CA ALA A 168 7.83 -11.85 -7.10
C ALA A 168 6.61 -10.95 -7.28
N ALA A 169 5.47 -11.30 -6.72
CA ALA A 169 4.25 -10.48 -6.73
C ALA A 169 4.33 -9.29 -5.73
N SER A 170 5.18 -9.38 -4.72
CA SER A 170 5.41 -8.28 -3.77
C SER A 170 6.42 -7.28 -4.34
N SER A 171 6.01 -6.01 -4.49
CA SER A 171 6.89 -4.94 -4.99
C SER A 171 8.14 -4.76 -4.13
N THR A 172 8.06 -5.03 -2.84
CA THR A 172 9.16 -4.99 -1.88
C THR A 172 10.21 -6.05 -2.22
N PHE A 173 9.81 -7.32 -2.26
CA PHE A 173 10.73 -8.41 -2.59
C PHE A 173 11.26 -8.33 -4.02
N ALA A 174 10.41 -7.95 -4.99
CA ALA A 174 10.80 -7.81 -6.39
C ALA A 174 11.84 -6.69 -6.62
N SER A 175 11.93 -5.71 -5.71
CA SER A 175 12.89 -4.60 -5.78
C SER A 175 14.21 -4.88 -5.09
N LEU A 176 14.31 -5.94 -4.28
CA LEU A 176 15.53 -6.30 -3.55
C LEU A 176 16.41 -7.25 -4.36
N PRO A 177 17.74 -7.06 -4.33
CA PRO A 177 18.69 -8.04 -4.86
C PRO A 177 18.53 -9.41 -4.19
N SER A 178 18.61 -10.49 -4.97
CA SER A 178 18.43 -11.85 -4.46
C SER A 178 19.44 -12.22 -3.38
N GLU A 179 20.65 -11.70 -3.46
CA GLU A 179 21.71 -11.90 -2.46
C GLU A 179 21.36 -11.35 -1.06
N LEU A 180 20.42 -10.39 -0.99
CA LEU A 180 19.92 -9.86 0.29
C LEU A 180 18.67 -10.61 0.80
N VAL A 181 18.00 -11.35 -0.07
CA VAL A 181 16.74 -12.05 0.23
C VAL A 181 16.98 -13.54 0.53
N GLU A 182 17.68 -14.24 -0.36
CA GLU A 182 17.76 -15.71 -0.31
C GLU A 182 18.40 -16.28 0.98
N PRO A 183 19.42 -15.65 1.60
CA PRO A 183 19.93 -16.15 2.88
C PRO A 183 18.88 -16.18 3.99
N GLY A 184 18.04 -15.12 4.08
CA GLY A 184 16.96 -15.04 5.05
C GLY A 184 15.85 -16.04 4.77
N ILE A 185 15.48 -16.23 3.51
CA ILE A 185 14.47 -17.24 3.12
C ILE A 185 14.97 -18.67 3.40
N ALA A 186 16.26 -18.93 3.19
CA ALA A 186 16.85 -20.22 3.54
C ALA A 186 16.85 -20.46 5.06
N GLN A 187 17.07 -19.41 5.87
CA GLN A 187 16.97 -19.51 7.32
C GLN A 187 15.52 -19.75 7.75
N LEU A 188 14.56 -18.97 7.21
CA LEU A 188 13.14 -19.17 7.50
C LEU A 188 12.69 -20.62 7.22
N ARG A 189 13.15 -21.20 6.11
CA ARG A 189 12.85 -22.62 5.80
C ARG A 189 13.32 -23.56 6.90
N ARG A 190 14.57 -23.41 7.38
CA ARG A 190 15.12 -24.24 8.48
C ARG A 190 14.32 -24.08 9.77
N ASP A 191 13.95 -22.85 10.10
CA ASP A 191 13.23 -22.54 11.35
C ASP A 191 11.79 -23.07 11.30
N LEU A 192 11.17 -23.10 10.12
CA LEU A 192 9.87 -23.75 9.92
C LEU A 192 9.97 -25.28 10.03
N GLU A 193 10.99 -25.89 9.42
CA GLU A 193 11.22 -27.35 9.46
C GLU A 193 11.55 -27.84 10.88
N SER A 194 12.28 -27.04 11.67
CA SER A 194 12.63 -27.36 13.05
C SER A 194 11.58 -26.98 14.10
N GLY A 195 10.56 -26.19 13.71
CA GLY A 195 9.54 -25.68 14.63
C GLY A 195 9.98 -24.45 15.44
N VAL A 196 11.18 -23.95 15.25
CA VAL A 196 11.72 -22.76 15.94
C VAL A 196 10.82 -21.54 15.68
N TRP A 197 10.46 -21.28 14.42
CA TRP A 197 9.59 -20.15 14.09
C TRP A 197 8.26 -20.18 14.88
N ALA A 198 7.60 -21.33 14.94
CA ALA A 198 6.33 -21.46 15.64
C ALA A 198 6.47 -21.29 17.16
N SER A 199 7.63 -21.66 17.73
CA SER A 199 7.92 -21.45 19.14
C SER A 199 8.17 -19.98 19.47
N GLU A 200 8.94 -19.27 18.63
CA GLU A 200 9.30 -17.87 18.85
C GLU A 200 8.15 -16.91 18.57
N HIS A 201 7.22 -17.28 17.66
CA HIS A 201 6.07 -16.48 17.27
C HIS A 201 4.73 -17.09 17.70
N SER A 202 4.73 -17.84 18.81
CA SER A 202 3.51 -18.48 19.33
C SER A 202 2.40 -17.49 19.66
N ASP A 203 2.75 -16.30 20.08
CA ASP A 203 1.84 -15.18 20.35
C ASP A 203 1.08 -14.72 19.08
N LEU A 204 1.76 -14.68 17.92
CA LEU A 204 1.13 -14.30 16.66
C LEU A 204 0.09 -15.32 16.19
N LEU A 205 0.30 -16.60 16.52
CA LEU A 205 -0.59 -17.67 16.08
C LEU A 205 -2.00 -17.58 16.73
N GLY A 206 -2.11 -16.87 17.85
CA GLY A 206 -3.36 -16.64 18.57
C GLY A 206 -4.10 -15.36 18.14
N LEU A 207 -3.51 -14.50 17.30
CA LEU A 207 -4.13 -13.25 16.91
C LEU A 207 -5.05 -13.43 15.69
N ASP A 208 -6.18 -12.75 15.67
CA ASP A 208 -7.09 -12.71 14.53
C ASP A 208 -6.69 -11.65 13.51
N SER A 209 -6.02 -10.59 13.95
CA SER A 209 -5.52 -9.50 13.11
C SER A 209 -4.21 -8.94 13.65
N MET A 210 -3.49 -8.23 12.80
CA MET A 210 -2.28 -7.47 13.12
C MET A 210 -2.48 -6.01 12.72
N ASP A 211 -1.97 -5.08 13.55
CA ASP A 211 -1.93 -3.65 13.21
C ASP A 211 -1.16 -3.48 11.88
N GLY A 212 -1.79 -2.86 10.91
CA GLY A 212 -1.31 -2.74 9.54
C GLY A 212 -1.02 -1.32 9.09
N ALA A 213 -1.36 -1.02 7.84
CA ALA A 213 -1.20 0.28 7.24
C ALA A 213 -2.09 1.35 7.91
N ALA A 214 -1.76 2.62 7.70
CA ALA A 214 -2.56 3.76 8.15
C ALA A 214 -3.27 4.43 6.95
N THR A 215 -4.46 4.92 7.19
CA THR A 215 -5.25 5.74 6.24
C THR A 215 -5.51 7.13 6.78
#